data_a8be9d18dbba33e337c35eb76ccc6438
#
_entry.id   a8be9d18dbba33e337c35eb76ccc6438
#
_cell.length_a   1.000
_cell.length_b   1.000
_cell.length_c   1.000
_cell.angle_alpha   90.00
_cell.angle_beta   90.00
_cell.angle_gamma   90.00
#
_symmetry.space_group_name_H-M   'P 1'
#
loop_
_entity.id
_entity.type
_entity.pdbx_description
1 polymer ?
#
loop_
_entity_poly.entity_id
_entity_poly.type
_entity_poly.pdbx_seq_one_letter_code
_entity_poly.pdbx_strand_id
1 'polypeptide(L)'
;MSTSQPTPVRGRFAPSPSGRMHLGNLCCALLAWLSVRSQNGEMLLRIEDLDPDRCTREKAELLMNDLSWLGLTWDEGPGHERTHAPYYQSARRELYESALSELRAKNDVYPCFCTRAELHAVSAPHAGDGTFRYPGLCRNLTPAEAEEKSRTRRPSLRFRAPDKSVTFEDLYCGPQNINVQSMFGDFIVRRSDGVHAYQLAVTVDDALMGVTEVVRGRDLLPSTGCQMQLFHALGRTPPHYGHIPLLVNRDGRRLSKRERDLDIGVLRTRFTPEELLGRMANLLGFLDRPEKITLTELIPVYKTWFKNTGTPKFPENCVVPDNFAIK
;
A
#
# COMPACT_ATOMS: atom_id res chain seq x y z
N MET A 1 29.47 13.53 -22.21
CA MET A 1 28.52 13.51 -21.09
C MET A 1 27.27 12.77 -21.58
N SER A 2 27.11 11.52 -21.18
CA SER A 2 25.93 10.73 -21.55
C SER A 2 24.75 11.26 -20.76
N THR A 3 23.81 11.92 -21.44
CA THR A 3 22.53 12.29 -20.85
C THR A 3 21.73 11.00 -20.69
N SER A 4 21.82 10.38 -19.50
CA SER A 4 20.90 9.30 -19.15
C SER A 4 19.48 9.85 -19.25
N GLN A 5 18.68 9.32 -20.16
CA GLN A 5 17.26 9.64 -20.19
C GLN A 5 16.66 9.26 -18.83
N PRO A 6 15.83 10.11 -18.23
CA PRO A 6 15.19 9.78 -16.96
C PRO A 6 14.41 8.48 -17.12
N THR A 7 14.58 7.56 -16.16
CA THR A 7 13.81 6.30 -16.13
C THR A 7 12.32 6.64 -16.17
N PRO A 8 11.55 6.05 -17.10
CA PRO A 8 10.11 6.32 -17.18
C PRO A 8 9.44 6.03 -15.82
N VAL A 9 8.50 6.90 -15.43
CA VAL A 9 7.74 6.66 -14.20
C VAL A 9 6.88 5.41 -14.38
N ARG A 10 7.00 4.50 -13.43
CA ARG A 10 6.23 3.27 -13.40
C ARG A 10 5.53 3.17 -12.03
N GLY A 11 4.24 3.50 -12.04
CA GLY A 11 3.43 3.38 -10.84
C GLY A 11 2.62 2.10 -10.81
N ARG A 12 1.98 1.87 -9.67
CA ARG A 12 1.09 0.71 -9.54
C ARG A 12 -0.15 1.03 -8.72
N PHE A 13 -1.25 0.34 -9.02
CA PHE A 13 -2.35 0.13 -8.10
C PHE A 13 -2.35 -1.34 -7.67
N ALA A 14 -2.32 -1.57 -6.37
CA ALA A 14 -2.11 -2.92 -5.80
C ALA A 14 -3.17 -3.23 -4.73
N PRO A 15 -4.42 -3.46 -5.14
CA PRO A 15 -5.52 -3.69 -4.23
C PRO A 15 -5.62 -5.14 -3.78
N SER A 16 -6.03 -5.35 -2.50
CA SER A 16 -6.48 -6.66 -2.02
C SER A 16 -7.97 -6.84 -2.33
N PRO A 17 -8.36 -7.86 -3.11
CA PRO A 17 -9.74 -8.07 -3.53
C PRO A 17 -10.58 -8.72 -2.40
N SER A 18 -10.67 -8.07 -1.25
CA SER A 18 -11.38 -8.57 -0.06
C SER A 18 -12.86 -8.14 0.00
N GLY A 19 -13.36 -7.46 -1.01
CA GLY A 19 -14.71 -6.91 -1.17
C GLY A 19 -14.72 -5.82 -2.21
N ARG A 20 -15.87 -5.16 -2.42
CA ARG A 20 -15.95 -4.02 -3.33
C ARG A 20 -15.12 -2.84 -2.83
N MET A 21 -14.63 -2.06 -3.77
CA MET A 21 -13.92 -0.83 -3.45
C MET A 21 -14.88 0.22 -2.89
N HIS A 22 -14.45 0.90 -1.84
CA HIS A 22 -15.12 2.08 -1.31
C HIS A 22 -14.44 3.36 -1.83
N LEU A 23 -15.06 4.51 -1.60
CA LEU A 23 -14.60 5.80 -2.10
C LEU A 23 -13.10 6.06 -1.83
N GLY A 24 -12.57 5.68 -0.65
CA GLY A 24 -11.15 5.84 -0.32
C GLY A 24 -10.22 5.03 -1.24
N ASN A 25 -10.61 3.80 -1.61
CA ASN A 25 -9.85 3.00 -2.58
C ASN A 25 -9.90 3.63 -3.98
N LEU A 26 -11.06 4.20 -4.37
CA LEU A 26 -11.23 4.86 -5.65
C LEU A 26 -10.39 6.12 -5.75
N CYS A 27 -10.37 6.96 -4.70
CA CYS A 27 -9.50 8.13 -4.64
C CYS A 27 -8.01 7.74 -4.70
N CYS A 28 -7.64 6.63 -4.05
CA CYS A 28 -6.28 6.11 -4.11
C CYS A 28 -5.91 5.65 -5.52
N ALA A 29 -6.81 4.90 -6.19
CA ALA A 29 -6.60 4.45 -7.57
C ALA A 29 -6.52 5.64 -8.54
N LEU A 30 -7.42 6.62 -8.40
CA LEU A 30 -7.43 7.83 -9.23
C LEU A 30 -6.12 8.62 -9.08
N LEU A 31 -5.67 8.86 -7.84
CA LEU A 31 -4.44 9.62 -7.60
C LEU A 31 -3.19 8.89 -8.09
N ALA A 32 -3.11 7.57 -7.87
CA ALA A 32 -2.02 6.77 -8.41
C ALA A 32 -1.99 6.84 -9.95
N TRP A 33 -3.16 6.77 -10.58
CA TRP A 33 -3.29 6.84 -12.03
C TRP A 33 -2.92 8.24 -12.58
N LEU A 34 -3.45 9.31 -11.97
CA LEU A 34 -3.17 10.70 -12.37
C LEU A 34 -1.69 11.04 -12.20
N SER A 35 -1.06 10.65 -11.09
CA SER A 35 0.35 10.88 -10.84
C SER A 35 1.20 10.30 -11.97
N VAL A 36 0.96 9.05 -12.32
CA VAL A 36 1.70 8.35 -13.39
C VAL A 36 1.42 8.95 -14.78
N ARG A 37 0.13 9.12 -15.12
CA ARG A 37 -0.26 9.59 -16.46
C ARG A 37 0.14 11.06 -16.71
N SER A 38 0.18 11.89 -15.67
CA SER A 38 0.67 13.26 -15.79
C SER A 38 2.15 13.35 -16.17
N GLN A 39 2.90 12.27 -15.95
CA GLN A 39 4.32 12.13 -16.27
C GLN A 39 4.58 11.25 -17.51
N ASN A 40 3.52 10.89 -18.27
CA ASN A 40 3.56 9.94 -19.38
C ASN A 40 4.14 8.57 -18.99
N GLY A 41 3.90 8.16 -17.75
CA GLY A 41 4.38 6.91 -17.18
C GLY A 41 3.47 5.73 -17.46
N GLU A 42 3.93 4.53 -17.07
CA GLU A 42 3.21 3.27 -17.17
C GLU A 42 2.51 2.92 -15.85
N MET A 43 1.28 2.43 -15.94
CA MET A 43 0.48 1.99 -14.81
C MET A 43 0.40 0.47 -14.75
N LEU A 44 0.77 -0.11 -13.62
CA LEU A 44 0.71 -1.54 -13.34
C LEU A 44 -0.47 -1.85 -12.40
N LEU A 45 -1.21 -2.91 -12.67
CA LEU A 45 -2.18 -3.48 -11.76
C LEU A 45 -1.66 -4.80 -11.19
N ARG A 46 -1.59 -4.89 -9.84
CA ARG A 46 -1.24 -6.12 -9.12
C ARG A 46 -2.35 -6.47 -8.14
N ILE A 47 -2.75 -7.73 -8.11
CA ILE A 47 -3.76 -8.24 -7.19
C ILE A 47 -3.09 -8.83 -5.94
N GLU A 48 -3.36 -8.23 -4.78
CA GLU A 48 -2.79 -8.66 -3.49
C GLU A 48 -3.71 -9.66 -2.79
N ASP A 49 -3.62 -10.92 -3.21
CA ASP A 49 -4.48 -12.05 -2.83
C ASP A 49 -3.77 -13.11 -1.97
N LEU A 50 -2.85 -12.69 -1.08
CA LEU A 50 -2.12 -13.60 -0.18
C LEU A 50 -3.02 -14.32 0.83
N ASP A 51 -4.19 -13.77 1.12
CA ASP A 51 -5.21 -14.36 1.99
C ASP A 51 -6.35 -14.93 1.12
N PRO A 52 -6.31 -16.24 0.79
CA PRO A 52 -7.27 -16.84 -0.14
C PRO A 52 -8.70 -16.91 0.41
N ASP A 53 -8.86 -16.94 1.75
CA ASP A 53 -10.18 -17.00 2.37
C ASP A 53 -10.95 -15.68 2.18
N ARG A 54 -10.24 -14.57 2.07
CA ARG A 54 -10.82 -13.23 1.91
C ARG A 54 -10.78 -12.72 0.48
N CYS A 55 -9.77 -13.14 -0.29
CA CYS A 55 -9.45 -12.63 -1.62
C CYS A 55 -9.72 -13.71 -2.67
N THR A 56 -10.88 -13.66 -3.31
CA THR A 56 -11.27 -14.62 -4.36
C THR A 56 -11.06 -14.07 -5.75
N ARG A 57 -11.03 -14.94 -6.76
CA ARG A 57 -10.89 -14.57 -8.17
C ARG A 57 -12.05 -13.70 -8.64
N GLU A 58 -13.27 -14.03 -8.26
CA GLU A 58 -14.48 -13.28 -8.61
C GLU A 58 -14.45 -11.86 -8.07
N LYS A 59 -13.93 -11.67 -6.84
CA LYS A 59 -13.76 -10.33 -6.27
C LYS A 59 -12.68 -9.53 -7.01
N ALA A 60 -11.62 -10.19 -7.47
CA ALA A 60 -10.60 -9.53 -8.27
C ALA A 60 -11.15 -9.09 -9.65
N GLU A 61 -11.94 -9.93 -10.30
CA GLU A 61 -12.61 -9.60 -11.56
C GLU A 61 -13.61 -8.44 -11.39
N LEU A 62 -14.39 -8.45 -10.30
CA LEU A 62 -15.30 -7.36 -9.99
C LEU A 62 -14.57 -6.03 -9.78
N LEU A 63 -13.44 -6.07 -9.08
CA LEU A 63 -12.58 -4.91 -8.86
C LEU A 63 -12.02 -4.36 -10.18
N MET A 64 -11.52 -5.22 -11.07
CA MET A 64 -11.03 -4.82 -12.39
C MET A 64 -12.14 -4.21 -13.25
N ASN A 65 -13.34 -4.78 -13.22
CA ASN A 65 -14.52 -4.22 -13.89
C ASN A 65 -14.90 -2.84 -13.34
N ASP A 66 -14.76 -2.63 -12.05
CA ASP A 66 -15.03 -1.34 -11.40
C ASP A 66 -13.99 -0.27 -11.81
N LEU A 67 -12.71 -0.64 -11.90
CA LEU A 67 -11.66 0.25 -12.42
C LEU A 67 -11.90 0.60 -13.88
N SER A 68 -12.19 -0.39 -14.71
CA SER A 68 -12.46 -0.21 -16.14
C SER A 68 -13.68 0.66 -16.38
N TRP A 69 -14.73 0.53 -15.55
CA TRP A 69 -15.91 1.40 -15.63
C TRP A 69 -15.57 2.87 -15.37
N LEU A 70 -14.63 3.16 -14.43
CA LEU A 70 -14.13 4.53 -14.21
C LEU A 70 -13.14 5.00 -15.30
N GLY A 71 -12.73 4.13 -16.23
CA GLY A 71 -11.70 4.41 -17.21
C GLY A 71 -10.27 4.33 -16.67
N LEU A 72 -10.07 3.86 -15.44
CA LEU A 72 -8.76 3.67 -14.83
C LEU A 72 -8.07 2.42 -15.41
N THR A 73 -7.42 2.60 -16.54
CA THR A 73 -6.72 1.55 -17.28
C THR A 73 -5.31 1.33 -16.78
N TRP A 74 -4.78 0.13 -17.05
CA TRP A 74 -3.39 -0.23 -16.76
C TRP A 74 -2.70 -0.78 -18.02
N ASP A 75 -1.38 -0.61 -18.08
CA ASP A 75 -0.55 -1.03 -19.23
C ASP A 75 -0.02 -2.43 -19.04
N GLU A 76 0.09 -2.87 -17.79
CA GLU A 76 0.57 -4.19 -17.40
C GLU A 76 -0.20 -4.68 -16.17
N GLY A 77 -0.57 -5.96 -16.18
CA GLY A 77 -1.38 -6.57 -15.12
C GLY A 77 -2.24 -7.70 -15.65
N PRO A 78 -3.22 -8.18 -14.88
CA PRO A 78 -4.16 -9.18 -15.38
C PRO A 78 -4.89 -8.70 -16.64
N GLY A 79 -4.89 -9.53 -17.69
CA GLY A 79 -5.45 -9.19 -19.00
C GLY A 79 -4.53 -8.36 -19.90
N HIS A 80 -3.38 -7.92 -19.40
CA HIS A 80 -2.32 -7.20 -20.10
C HIS A 80 -0.96 -7.75 -19.68
N GLU A 81 -0.78 -9.08 -19.83
CA GLU A 81 0.39 -9.80 -19.40
C GLU A 81 1.64 -9.36 -20.17
N ARG A 82 2.71 -9.04 -19.43
CA ARG A 82 4.05 -8.74 -19.93
C ARG A 82 5.10 -9.52 -19.13
N THR A 83 6.34 -9.03 -19.11
CA THR A 83 7.51 -9.72 -18.55
C THR A 83 7.45 -9.98 -17.05
N HIS A 84 6.64 -9.25 -16.28
CA HIS A 84 6.60 -9.36 -14.82
C HIS A 84 5.48 -10.26 -14.28
N ALA A 85 4.78 -10.97 -15.17
CA ALA A 85 3.76 -11.94 -14.75
C ALA A 85 4.36 -13.02 -13.83
N PRO A 86 3.55 -13.62 -12.96
CA PRO A 86 2.13 -13.39 -12.70
C PRO A 86 1.86 -12.15 -11.86
N TYR A 87 0.64 -11.58 -11.97
CA TYR A 87 0.23 -10.35 -11.26
C TYR A 87 -0.67 -10.60 -10.05
N TYR A 88 -0.84 -11.85 -9.66
CA TYR A 88 -1.51 -12.29 -8.44
C TYR A 88 -0.45 -12.71 -7.43
N GLN A 89 -0.46 -12.13 -6.23
CA GLN A 89 0.56 -12.43 -5.21
C GLN A 89 0.54 -13.91 -4.79
N SER A 90 -0.62 -14.56 -4.78
CA SER A 90 -0.75 -16.00 -4.50
C SER A 90 0.08 -16.87 -5.42
N ALA A 91 0.33 -16.45 -6.65
CA ALA A 91 1.13 -17.15 -7.66
C ALA A 91 2.63 -16.78 -7.63
N ARG A 92 3.08 -15.92 -6.68
CA ARG A 92 4.46 -15.39 -6.61
C ARG A 92 5.24 -15.89 -5.40
N ARG A 93 4.74 -16.90 -4.71
CA ARG A 93 5.32 -17.41 -3.44
C ARG A 93 6.80 -17.78 -3.53
N GLU A 94 7.23 -18.34 -4.66
CA GLU A 94 8.64 -18.72 -4.89
C GLU A 94 9.56 -17.51 -4.91
N LEU A 95 9.12 -16.38 -5.46
CA LEU A 95 9.87 -15.13 -5.47
C LEU A 95 10.05 -14.57 -4.05
N TYR A 96 9.02 -14.68 -3.23
CA TYR A 96 9.11 -14.26 -1.81
C TYR A 96 10.01 -15.18 -0.99
N GLU A 97 9.99 -16.51 -1.25
CA GLU A 97 10.89 -17.44 -0.58
C GLU A 97 12.34 -17.24 -1.00
N SER A 98 12.58 -16.88 -2.27
CA SER A 98 13.92 -16.50 -2.76
C SER A 98 14.45 -15.27 -2.03
N ALA A 99 13.66 -14.19 -1.96
CA ALA A 99 14.01 -12.98 -1.22
C ALA A 99 14.23 -13.26 0.29
N LEU A 100 13.41 -14.13 0.88
CA LEU A 100 13.57 -14.53 2.27
C LEU A 100 14.87 -15.32 2.48
N SER A 101 15.29 -16.11 1.49
CA SER A 101 16.57 -16.85 1.54
C SER A 101 17.77 -15.88 1.45
N GLU A 102 17.69 -14.82 0.64
CA GLU A 102 18.69 -13.74 0.61
C GLU A 102 18.82 -13.05 1.98
N LEU A 103 17.69 -12.73 2.63
CA LEU A 103 17.68 -12.12 3.97
C LEU A 103 18.25 -13.06 5.04
N ARG A 104 17.96 -14.37 4.95
CA ARG A 104 18.54 -15.39 5.86
C ARG A 104 20.05 -15.49 5.72
N ALA A 105 20.56 -15.50 4.50
CA ALA A 105 22.00 -15.58 4.24
C ALA A 105 22.78 -14.39 4.85
N LYS A 106 22.11 -13.23 5.00
CA LYS A 106 22.65 -12.02 5.64
C LYS A 106 22.39 -11.97 7.16
N ASN A 107 21.72 -12.97 7.74
CA ASN A 107 21.25 -12.97 9.12
C ASN A 107 20.30 -11.81 9.45
N ASP A 108 19.59 -11.29 8.46
CA ASP A 108 18.62 -10.19 8.61
C ASP A 108 17.26 -10.67 9.13
N VAL A 109 17.04 -11.99 9.21
CA VAL A 109 15.80 -12.58 9.73
C VAL A 109 16.07 -13.68 10.75
N TYR A 110 15.11 -13.89 11.64
CA TYR A 110 15.21 -14.89 12.70
C TYR A 110 13.83 -15.49 13.05
N PRO A 111 13.78 -16.71 13.64
CA PRO A 111 12.54 -17.34 14.05
C PRO A 111 11.97 -16.68 15.32
N CYS A 112 10.66 -16.45 15.34
CA CYS A 112 9.93 -15.93 16.47
C CYS A 112 8.78 -16.87 16.84
N PHE A 113 8.76 -17.29 18.10
CA PHE A 113 7.81 -18.28 18.64
C PHE A 113 6.70 -17.64 19.49
N CYS A 114 6.68 -16.33 19.64
CA CYS A 114 5.70 -15.63 20.46
C CYS A 114 4.29 -15.79 19.93
N THR A 115 3.34 -16.04 20.84
CA THR A 115 1.90 -15.96 20.57
C THR A 115 1.42 -14.49 20.65
N ARG A 116 0.22 -14.23 20.10
CA ARG A 116 -0.45 -12.95 20.31
C ARG A 116 -0.70 -12.66 21.79
N ALA A 117 -1.10 -13.68 22.56
CA ALA A 117 -1.36 -13.54 24.00
C ALA A 117 -0.10 -13.13 24.78
N GLU A 118 1.04 -13.81 24.52
CA GLU A 118 2.33 -13.46 25.13
C GLU A 118 2.76 -12.03 24.78
N LEU A 119 2.58 -11.64 23.52
CA LEU A 119 2.90 -10.30 23.08
C LEU A 119 2.02 -9.24 23.73
N HIS A 120 0.72 -9.49 23.89
CA HIS A 120 -0.20 -8.59 24.62
C HIS A 120 0.12 -8.50 26.10
N ALA A 121 0.53 -9.60 26.73
CA ALA A 121 0.87 -9.61 28.17
C ALA A 121 2.12 -8.80 28.50
N VAL A 122 3.10 -8.73 27.59
CA VAL A 122 4.36 -7.97 27.77
C VAL A 122 4.21 -6.52 27.35
N SER A 123 3.24 -6.21 26.52
CA SER A 123 2.96 -4.83 26.10
C SER A 123 2.09 -4.18 27.14
N ALA A 124 2.71 -3.38 28.03
CA ALA A 124 1.94 -2.42 28.81
C ALA A 124 1.09 -1.59 27.84
N PRO A 125 -0.15 -1.18 28.21
CA PRO A 125 -0.98 -0.34 27.39
C PRO A 125 -0.28 1.01 27.19
N HIS A 126 0.54 1.11 26.15
CA HIS A 126 1.05 2.39 25.70
C HIS A 126 -0.10 3.08 24.99
N ALA A 127 -0.46 4.18 25.59
CA ALA A 127 -1.54 5.06 25.28
C ALA A 127 -1.85 5.23 23.80
N GLY A 128 -3.08 4.95 23.43
CA GLY A 128 -3.89 5.81 22.55
C GLY A 128 -3.88 5.53 21.06
N ASP A 129 -2.87 4.94 20.43
CA ASP A 129 -2.79 4.79 18.98
C ASP A 129 -2.92 3.35 18.43
N GLY A 130 -3.02 2.36 19.32
CA GLY A 130 -3.19 0.95 18.93
C GLY A 130 -1.97 0.31 18.26
N THR A 131 -0.83 1.00 18.16
CA THR A 131 0.39 0.49 17.52
C THR A 131 1.12 -0.44 18.48
N PHE A 132 1.27 -1.71 18.09
CA PHE A 132 1.96 -2.71 18.87
C PHE A 132 3.44 -2.78 18.47
N ARG A 133 4.33 -2.40 19.41
CA ARG A 133 5.78 -2.57 19.23
C ARG A 133 6.23 -3.94 19.72
N TYR A 134 6.92 -4.69 18.88
CA TYR A 134 7.52 -5.98 19.28
C TYR A 134 8.75 -5.77 20.18
N PRO A 135 8.79 -6.36 21.40
CA PRO A 135 9.85 -6.12 22.38
C PRO A 135 11.16 -6.91 22.13
N GLY A 136 11.25 -7.70 21.06
CA GLY A 136 12.48 -8.42 20.72
C GLY A 136 12.69 -9.76 21.43
N LEU A 137 11.67 -10.36 22.06
CA LEU A 137 11.80 -11.56 22.92
C LEU A 137 12.57 -12.73 22.28
N CYS A 138 12.44 -12.95 20.98
CA CYS A 138 13.12 -14.04 20.27
C CYS A 138 14.35 -13.55 19.47
N ARG A 139 14.69 -12.27 19.53
CA ARG A 139 15.73 -11.67 18.68
C ARG A 139 17.11 -12.31 18.87
N ASN A 140 17.41 -12.71 20.09
CA ASN A 140 18.73 -13.19 20.51
C ASN A 140 18.73 -14.67 20.91
N LEU A 141 17.72 -15.45 20.49
CA LEU A 141 17.73 -16.89 20.69
C LEU A 141 18.96 -17.51 20.01
N THR A 142 19.62 -18.40 20.73
CA THR A 142 20.68 -19.24 20.17
C THR A 142 20.07 -20.27 19.21
N PRO A 143 20.86 -20.85 18.29
CA PRO A 143 20.38 -21.91 17.42
C PRO A 143 19.76 -23.11 18.17
N ALA A 144 20.36 -23.50 19.31
CA ALA A 144 19.85 -24.61 20.14
C ALA A 144 18.50 -24.29 20.79
N GLU A 145 18.31 -23.07 21.32
CA GLU A 145 17.02 -22.62 21.87
C GLU A 145 15.95 -22.51 20.78
N ALA A 146 16.32 -22.03 19.59
CA ALA A 146 15.41 -21.97 18.47
C ALA A 146 14.98 -23.36 17.98
N GLU A 147 15.92 -24.32 17.93
CA GLU A 147 15.64 -25.69 17.58
C GLU A 147 14.70 -26.34 18.59
N GLU A 148 14.96 -26.21 19.89
CA GLU A 148 14.11 -26.75 20.96
C GLU A 148 12.68 -26.19 20.85
N LYS A 149 12.52 -24.86 20.67
CA LYS A 149 11.20 -24.25 20.49
C LYS A 149 10.50 -24.70 19.20
N SER A 150 11.26 -25.01 18.14
CA SER A 150 10.73 -25.50 16.88
C SER A 150 10.09 -26.89 16.97
N ARG A 151 10.49 -27.69 17.96
CA ARG A 151 9.88 -29.02 18.23
C ARG A 151 8.43 -28.91 18.69
N THR A 152 8.07 -27.80 19.33
CA THR A 152 6.74 -27.59 19.90
C THR A 152 5.87 -26.65 19.07
N ARG A 153 6.50 -25.73 18.30
CA ARG A 153 5.78 -24.71 17.55
C ARG A 153 6.50 -24.27 16.28
N ARG A 154 5.75 -24.16 15.19
CA ARG A 154 6.23 -23.55 13.95
C ARG A 154 6.43 -22.04 14.15
N PRO A 155 7.62 -21.48 13.87
CA PRO A 155 7.88 -20.06 14.06
C PRO A 155 7.30 -19.20 12.94
N SER A 156 6.96 -17.95 13.28
CA SER A 156 6.99 -16.86 12.33
C SER A 156 8.43 -16.42 12.08
N LEU A 157 8.67 -15.69 10.98
CA LEU A 157 9.97 -15.07 10.73
C LEU A 157 9.85 -13.56 10.86
N ARG A 158 10.79 -12.96 11.58
CA ARG A 158 10.89 -11.51 11.74
C ARG A 158 12.15 -10.96 11.10
N PHE A 159 12.01 -9.79 10.47
CA PHE A 159 13.14 -8.99 10.02
C PHE A 159 13.75 -8.27 11.21
N ARG A 160 15.09 -8.26 11.28
CA ARG A 160 15.88 -7.53 12.29
C ARG A 160 15.91 -6.06 11.88
N ALA A 161 14.96 -5.28 12.34
CA ALA A 161 14.91 -3.86 12.00
C ALA A 161 16.15 -3.14 12.56
N PRO A 162 16.96 -2.49 11.72
CA PRO A 162 18.04 -1.63 12.21
C PRO A 162 17.49 -0.46 13.01
N ASP A 163 18.16 -0.11 14.13
CA ASP A 163 17.85 1.10 14.90
C ASP A 163 18.45 2.34 14.23
N LYS A 164 17.91 2.62 13.05
CA LYS A 164 18.29 3.76 12.22
C LYS A 164 17.05 4.36 11.58
N SER A 165 16.93 5.67 11.67
CA SER A 165 15.86 6.38 10.99
C SER A 165 15.97 6.26 9.47
N VAL A 166 14.83 6.07 8.84
CA VAL A 166 14.66 6.13 7.39
C VAL A 166 14.07 7.49 7.06
N THR A 167 14.76 8.26 6.23
CA THR A 167 14.33 9.59 5.78
C THR A 167 14.00 9.55 4.29
N PHE A 168 12.90 10.18 3.90
CA PHE A 168 12.51 10.31 2.50
C PHE A 168 11.58 11.50 2.32
N GLU A 169 11.47 11.98 1.07
CA GLU A 169 10.51 13.00 0.67
C GLU A 169 9.25 12.30 0.14
N ASP A 170 8.12 12.51 0.80
CA ASP A 170 6.84 12.00 0.34
C ASP A 170 6.19 13.01 -0.60
N LEU A 171 5.67 12.56 -1.74
CA LEU A 171 5.12 13.42 -2.80
C LEU A 171 3.97 14.33 -2.32
N TYR A 172 3.22 13.88 -1.30
CA TYR A 172 2.06 14.62 -0.79
C TYR A 172 2.21 15.08 0.66
N CYS A 173 2.93 14.33 1.47
CA CYS A 173 3.10 14.62 2.90
C CYS A 173 4.38 15.41 3.21
N GLY A 174 5.32 15.55 2.25
CA GLY A 174 6.61 16.20 2.46
C GLY A 174 7.63 15.36 3.21
N PRO A 175 8.62 15.98 3.88
CA PRO A 175 9.71 15.27 4.54
C PRO A 175 9.22 14.30 5.60
N GLN A 176 9.71 13.07 5.56
CA GLN A 176 9.39 12.01 6.52
C GLN A 176 10.64 11.48 7.19
N ASN A 177 10.52 11.14 8.47
CA ASN A 177 11.58 10.54 9.27
C ASN A 177 10.99 9.44 10.17
N ILE A 178 11.25 8.18 9.84
CA ILE A 178 10.63 7.02 10.49
C ILE A 178 11.72 6.13 11.10
N ASN A 179 11.71 5.98 12.42
CA ASN A 179 12.49 4.96 13.10
C ASN A 179 11.62 3.70 13.32
N VAL A 180 11.87 2.67 12.50
CA VAL A 180 11.11 1.42 12.49
C VAL A 180 11.28 0.67 13.81
N GLN A 181 12.51 0.63 14.37
CA GLN A 181 12.80 -0.10 15.59
C GLN A 181 12.08 0.52 16.80
N SER A 182 11.98 1.85 16.86
CA SER A 182 11.25 2.51 17.93
C SER A 182 9.74 2.38 17.79
N MET A 183 9.23 2.38 16.56
CA MET A 183 7.79 2.38 16.27
C MET A 183 7.19 0.96 16.32
N PHE A 184 7.81 -0.01 15.68
CA PHE A 184 7.29 -1.37 15.49
C PHE A 184 8.15 -2.46 16.14
N GLY A 185 9.43 -2.19 16.39
CA GLY A 185 10.42 -3.24 16.65
C GLY A 185 10.66 -4.08 15.37
N ASP A 186 11.10 -5.32 15.57
CA ASP A 186 11.28 -6.27 14.48
C ASP A 186 9.91 -6.75 13.96
N PHE A 187 9.69 -6.64 12.67
CA PHE A 187 8.39 -6.94 12.07
C PHE A 187 8.35 -8.29 11.35
N ILE A 188 7.16 -8.86 11.24
CA ILE A 188 6.96 -10.17 10.62
C ILE A 188 7.14 -10.06 9.08
N VAL A 189 7.93 -10.97 8.51
CA VAL A 189 8.11 -11.16 7.07
C VAL A 189 7.50 -12.47 6.55
N ARG A 190 7.31 -13.49 7.45
CA ARG A 190 6.54 -14.71 7.18
C ARG A 190 5.81 -15.13 8.45
N ARG A 191 4.54 -15.43 8.34
CA ARG A 191 3.67 -15.91 9.41
C ARG A 191 3.99 -17.36 9.76
N SER A 192 3.57 -17.82 10.93
CA SER A 192 3.76 -19.22 11.37
C SER A 192 2.97 -20.24 10.54
N ASP A 193 1.88 -19.82 9.89
CA ASP A 193 1.13 -20.64 8.93
C ASP A 193 1.82 -20.75 7.55
N GLY A 194 2.92 -20.04 7.36
CA GLY A 194 3.73 -20.05 6.13
C GLY A 194 3.38 -18.98 5.11
N VAL A 195 2.34 -18.17 5.36
CA VAL A 195 1.97 -17.06 4.48
C VAL A 195 3.01 -15.94 4.62
N HIS A 196 3.50 -15.41 3.50
CA HIS A 196 4.39 -14.27 3.49
C HIS A 196 3.64 -13.02 3.94
N ALA A 197 4.29 -12.18 4.75
CA ALA A 197 3.68 -10.98 5.26
C ALA A 197 3.66 -9.87 4.20
N TYR A 198 2.68 -8.97 4.32
CA TYR A 198 2.49 -7.83 3.43
C TYR A 198 3.78 -7.05 3.17
N GLN A 199 4.55 -6.74 4.23
CA GLN A 199 5.78 -5.93 4.11
C GLN A 199 6.80 -6.56 3.16
N LEU A 200 7.00 -7.88 3.24
CA LEU A 200 7.93 -8.58 2.34
C LEU A 200 7.37 -8.67 0.92
N ALA A 201 6.13 -9.12 0.78
CA ALA A 201 5.54 -9.39 -0.53
C ALA A 201 5.46 -8.11 -1.39
N VAL A 202 4.96 -7.00 -0.83
CA VAL A 202 4.86 -5.74 -1.57
C VAL A 202 6.24 -5.19 -1.95
N THR A 203 7.25 -5.30 -1.07
CA THR A 203 8.62 -4.86 -1.36
C THR A 203 9.24 -5.65 -2.49
N VAL A 204 9.13 -6.98 -2.44
CA VAL A 204 9.66 -7.87 -3.49
C VAL A 204 8.99 -7.61 -4.83
N ASP A 205 7.67 -7.46 -4.82
CA ASP A 205 6.91 -7.21 -6.04
C ASP A 205 7.22 -5.85 -6.65
N ASP A 206 7.23 -4.77 -5.85
CA ASP A 206 7.54 -3.44 -6.33
C ASP A 206 8.96 -3.38 -6.91
N ALA A 207 9.93 -4.09 -6.28
CA ALA A 207 11.30 -4.20 -6.79
C ALA A 207 11.37 -4.97 -8.11
N LEU A 208 10.79 -6.18 -8.18
CA LEU A 208 10.86 -7.06 -9.34
C LEU A 208 10.04 -6.57 -10.53
N MET A 209 8.97 -5.82 -10.27
CA MET A 209 8.12 -5.22 -11.31
C MET A 209 8.62 -3.83 -11.76
N GLY A 210 9.77 -3.38 -11.23
CA GLY A 210 10.38 -2.10 -11.62
C GLY A 210 9.53 -0.89 -11.27
N VAL A 211 8.77 -0.95 -10.18
CA VAL A 211 7.94 0.17 -9.70
C VAL A 211 8.84 1.29 -9.21
N THR A 212 8.65 2.48 -9.75
CA THR A 212 9.42 3.69 -9.39
C THR A 212 8.61 4.68 -8.56
N GLU A 213 7.27 4.55 -8.54
CA GLU A 213 6.38 5.43 -7.80
C GLU A 213 5.23 4.66 -7.15
N VAL A 214 4.97 4.93 -5.89
CA VAL A 214 3.92 4.29 -5.08
C VAL A 214 3.01 5.35 -4.48
N VAL A 215 1.78 5.46 -4.98
CA VAL A 215 0.73 6.27 -4.36
C VAL A 215 -0.25 5.35 -3.63
N ARG A 216 -0.56 5.69 -2.36
CA ARG A 216 -1.42 4.87 -1.50
C ARG A 216 -1.99 5.65 -0.31
N GLY A 217 -2.86 5.02 0.48
CA GLY A 217 -3.45 5.65 1.67
C GLY A 217 -2.45 5.99 2.77
N ARG A 218 -2.66 7.08 3.48
CA ARG A 218 -1.79 7.60 4.56
C ARG A 218 -1.65 6.65 5.75
N ASP A 219 -2.61 5.76 5.96
CA ASP A 219 -2.53 4.70 6.97
C ASP A 219 -1.35 3.75 6.76
N LEU A 220 -0.79 3.70 5.55
CA LEU A 220 0.39 2.93 5.20
C LEU A 220 1.71 3.72 5.28
N LEU A 221 1.66 5.03 5.61
CA LEU A 221 2.86 5.85 5.73
C LEU A 221 3.88 5.26 6.73
N PRO A 222 3.49 4.79 7.93
CA PRO A 222 4.45 4.15 8.84
C PRO A 222 5.08 2.88 8.28
N SER A 223 4.36 2.12 7.44
CA SER A 223 4.87 0.90 6.79
C SER A 223 5.96 1.18 5.77
N THR A 224 6.06 2.42 5.25
CA THR A 224 7.11 2.81 4.30
C THR A 224 8.50 2.62 4.89
N GLY A 225 8.70 2.93 6.15
CA GLY A 225 9.98 2.69 6.84
C GLY A 225 10.38 1.22 6.80
N CYS A 226 9.44 0.30 7.08
CA CYS A 226 9.69 -1.14 7.03
C CYS A 226 10.06 -1.60 5.61
N GLN A 227 9.33 -1.13 4.61
CA GLN A 227 9.56 -1.49 3.22
C GLN A 227 10.91 -0.95 2.71
N MET A 228 11.25 0.29 3.03
CA MET A 228 12.56 0.87 2.65
C MET A 228 13.72 0.12 3.30
N GLN A 229 13.59 -0.32 4.57
CA GLN A 229 14.61 -1.17 5.19
C GLN A 229 14.75 -2.53 4.46
N LEU A 230 13.65 -3.14 4.03
CA LEU A 230 13.68 -4.37 3.23
C LEU A 230 14.29 -4.14 1.84
N PHE A 231 13.95 -3.04 1.15
CA PHE A 231 14.59 -2.67 -0.12
C PHE A 231 16.11 -2.61 0.03
N HIS A 232 16.60 -1.91 1.06
CA HIS A 232 18.03 -1.79 1.32
C HIS A 232 18.69 -3.13 1.67
N ALA A 233 18.05 -3.95 2.52
CA ALA A 233 18.56 -5.28 2.89
C ALA A 233 18.65 -6.22 1.69
N LEU A 234 17.72 -6.11 0.74
CA LEU A 234 17.74 -6.86 -0.52
C LEU A 234 18.62 -6.22 -1.61
N GLY A 235 19.30 -5.10 -1.33
CA GLY A 235 20.13 -4.41 -2.30
C GLY A 235 19.33 -3.83 -3.49
N ARG A 236 18.07 -3.43 -3.25
CA ARG A 236 17.18 -2.85 -4.25
C ARG A 236 16.94 -1.37 -3.98
N THR A 237 16.58 -0.62 -5.02
CA THR A 237 16.25 0.81 -4.90
C THR A 237 14.77 0.97 -4.52
N PRO A 238 14.43 1.68 -3.43
CA PRO A 238 13.04 1.97 -3.11
C PRO A 238 12.40 2.92 -4.13
N PRO A 239 11.10 2.82 -4.38
CA PRO A 239 10.35 3.78 -5.19
C PRO A 239 10.17 5.11 -4.45
N HIS A 240 9.75 6.15 -5.18
CA HIS A 240 9.17 7.34 -4.57
C HIS A 240 7.79 7.04 -4.00
N TYR A 241 7.48 7.62 -2.84
CA TYR A 241 6.20 7.38 -2.16
C TYR A 241 5.35 8.65 -2.13
N GLY A 242 4.05 8.48 -2.26
CA GLY A 242 3.04 9.51 -2.06
C GLY A 242 1.87 8.97 -1.26
N HIS A 243 1.59 9.59 -0.12
CA HIS A 243 0.51 9.15 0.77
C HIS A 243 -0.65 10.14 0.74
N ILE A 244 -1.82 9.65 0.30
CA ILE A 244 -3.04 10.44 0.17
C ILE A 244 -3.80 10.49 1.51
N PRO A 245 -4.62 11.54 1.75
CA PRO A 245 -5.35 11.69 3.01
C PRO A 245 -6.30 10.53 3.26
N LEU A 246 -6.57 10.27 4.55
CA LEU A 246 -7.65 9.36 4.91
C LEU A 246 -8.99 10.05 4.71
N LEU A 247 -9.91 9.35 4.08
CA LEU A 247 -11.29 9.82 4.00
C LEU A 247 -12.00 9.51 5.30
N VAL A 248 -12.56 10.55 5.90
CA VAL A 248 -13.28 10.49 7.18
C VAL A 248 -14.68 11.06 7.03
N ASN A 249 -15.62 10.66 7.89
CA ASN A 249 -16.90 11.32 8.02
C ASN A 249 -16.76 12.63 8.82
N ARG A 250 -17.86 13.37 9.00
CA ARG A 250 -17.88 14.63 9.77
C ARG A 250 -17.43 14.50 11.23
N ASP A 251 -17.63 13.31 11.82
CA ASP A 251 -17.17 13.02 13.19
C ASP A 251 -15.67 12.68 13.26
N GLY A 252 -14.93 12.75 12.15
CA GLY A 252 -13.52 12.40 12.07
C GLY A 252 -13.25 10.88 12.08
N ARG A 253 -14.29 10.05 11.98
CA ARG A 253 -14.15 8.61 11.91
C ARG A 253 -13.80 8.18 10.49
N ARG A 254 -12.81 7.29 10.36
CA ARG A 254 -12.44 6.71 9.06
C ARG A 254 -13.67 6.05 8.42
N LEU A 255 -13.88 6.31 7.12
CA LEU A 255 -14.87 5.60 6.32
C LEU A 255 -14.60 4.11 6.38
N SER A 256 -15.59 3.35 6.82
CA SER A 256 -15.48 1.90 6.97
C SER A 256 -16.40 1.20 5.98
N LYS A 257 -16.19 -0.13 5.83
CA LYS A 257 -17.09 -0.99 5.03
C LYS A 257 -18.57 -0.98 5.50
N ARG A 258 -18.88 -0.35 6.64
CA ARG A 258 -20.24 -0.20 7.15
C ARG A 258 -21.02 0.93 6.46
N GLU A 259 -20.31 1.90 5.88
CA GLU A 259 -20.90 2.99 5.09
C GLU A 259 -21.12 2.51 3.65
N ARG A 260 -22.11 1.62 3.48
CA ARG A 260 -22.44 0.97 2.21
C ARG A 260 -22.74 1.96 1.07
N ASP A 261 -23.17 3.17 1.39
CA ASP A 261 -23.53 4.19 0.40
C ASP A 261 -22.34 4.73 -0.40
N LEU A 262 -21.11 4.51 0.09
CA LEU A 262 -19.86 4.90 -0.59
C LEU A 262 -19.14 3.72 -1.23
N ASP A 263 -19.80 2.58 -1.36
CA ASP A 263 -19.37 1.43 -2.15
C ASP A 263 -19.56 1.74 -3.64
N ILE A 264 -18.59 1.38 -4.48
CA ILE A 264 -18.65 1.67 -5.92
C ILE A 264 -19.88 1.04 -6.58
N GLY A 265 -20.37 -0.10 -6.07
CA GLY A 265 -21.59 -0.73 -6.61
C GLY A 265 -22.81 0.18 -6.45
N VAL A 266 -22.91 0.90 -5.35
CA VAL A 266 -23.97 1.89 -5.12
C VAL A 266 -23.69 3.16 -5.91
N LEU A 267 -22.45 3.66 -5.90
CA LEU A 267 -22.09 4.89 -6.61
C LEU A 267 -22.37 4.78 -8.13
N ARG A 268 -22.10 3.62 -8.74
CA ARG A 268 -22.40 3.35 -10.16
C ARG A 268 -23.88 3.40 -10.52
N THR A 269 -24.78 3.19 -9.59
CA THR A 269 -26.23 3.31 -9.84
C THR A 269 -26.70 4.77 -9.80
N ARG A 270 -25.90 5.65 -9.19
CA ARG A 270 -26.26 7.06 -8.96
C ARG A 270 -25.57 8.01 -9.93
N PHE A 271 -24.37 7.68 -10.39
CA PHE A 271 -23.50 8.56 -11.17
C PHE A 271 -22.97 7.90 -12.43
N THR A 272 -22.71 8.72 -13.46
CA THR A 272 -21.82 8.31 -14.57
C THR A 272 -20.37 8.34 -14.11
N PRO A 273 -19.42 7.72 -14.84
CA PRO A 273 -18.00 7.80 -14.53
C PRO A 273 -17.52 9.24 -14.38
N GLU A 274 -17.89 10.15 -15.32
CA GLU A 274 -17.48 11.54 -15.34
C GLU A 274 -18.05 12.35 -14.17
N GLU A 275 -19.29 12.05 -13.75
CA GLU A 275 -19.91 12.66 -12.56
C GLU A 275 -19.17 12.24 -11.29
N LEU A 276 -18.81 10.96 -11.18
CA LEU A 276 -18.08 10.45 -10.02
C LEU A 276 -16.64 10.97 -9.98
N LEU A 277 -15.95 11.01 -11.12
CA LEU A 277 -14.62 11.58 -11.24
C LEU A 277 -14.60 13.06 -10.82
N GLY A 278 -15.58 13.86 -11.25
CA GLY A 278 -15.67 15.27 -10.87
C GLY A 278 -15.93 15.46 -9.37
N ARG A 279 -16.75 14.60 -8.75
CA ARG A 279 -16.98 14.61 -7.30
C ARG A 279 -15.73 14.22 -6.52
N MET A 280 -14.99 13.21 -6.99
CA MET A 280 -13.72 12.82 -6.39
C MET A 280 -12.65 13.92 -6.55
N ALA A 281 -12.59 14.55 -7.71
CA ALA A 281 -11.67 15.66 -7.98
C ALA A 281 -11.97 16.89 -7.09
N ASN A 282 -13.23 17.22 -6.89
CA ASN A 282 -13.63 18.26 -5.95
C ASN A 282 -13.30 17.90 -4.50
N LEU A 283 -13.59 16.66 -4.07
CA LEU A 283 -13.26 16.17 -2.73
C LEU A 283 -11.74 16.25 -2.45
N LEU A 284 -10.92 16.00 -3.46
CA LEU A 284 -9.47 16.05 -3.38
C LEU A 284 -8.89 17.47 -3.61
N GLY A 285 -9.75 18.46 -3.82
CA GLY A 285 -9.34 19.85 -3.98
C GLY A 285 -8.73 20.19 -5.35
N PHE A 286 -8.98 19.38 -6.38
CA PHE A 286 -8.56 19.67 -7.76
C PHE A 286 -9.53 20.59 -8.49
N LEU A 287 -10.81 20.55 -8.09
CA LEU A 287 -11.89 21.38 -8.61
C LEU A 287 -12.58 22.12 -7.47
N ASP A 288 -12.99 23.37 -7.70
CA ASP A 288 -13.71 24.18 -6.72
C ASP A 288 -15.13 23.67 -6.47
N ARG A 289 -15.72 23.01 -7.46
CA ARG A 289 -17.06 22.41 -7.40
C ARG A 289 -17.10 21.09 -8.16
N PRO A 290 -18.02 20.16 -7.82
CA PRO A 290 -18.21 18.93 -8.59
C PRO A 290 -18.82 19.27 -9.96
N GLU A 291 -18.12 18.91 -11.02
CA GLU A 291 -18.58 19.00 -12.41
C GLU A 291 -18.18 17.74 -13.18
N LYS A 292 -18.86 17.45 -14.27
CA LYS A 292 -18.51 16.29 -15.11
C LYS A 292 -17.15 16.52 -15.74
N ILE A 293 -16.25 15.55 -15.58
CA ILE A 293 -14.91 15.62 -16.13
C ILE A 293 -14.42 14.23 -16.52
N THR A 294 -13.76 14.13 -17.64
CA THR A 294 -13.10 12.90 -18.09
C THR A 294 -11.70 12.78 -17.46
N LEU A 295 -11.13 11.58 -17.46
CA LEU A 295 -9.75 11.37 -17.01
C LEU A 295 -8.74 12.17 -17.85
N THR A 296 -8.97 12.29 -19.15
CA THR A 296 -8.08 13.06 -20.06
C THR A 296 -8.07 14.55 -19.68
N GLU A 297 -9.22 15.12 -19.37
CA GLU A 297 -9.34 16.50 -18.93
C GLU A 297 -8.77 16.68 -17.52
N LEU A 298 -8.87 15.67 -16.67
CA LEU A 298 -8.39 15.74 -15.29
C LEU A 298 -6.85 15.70 -15.17
N ILE A 299 -6.13 15.09 -16.11
CA ILE A 299 -4.65 15.07 -16.12
C ILE A 299 -4.03 16.47 -16.04
N PRO A 300 -4.35 17.44 -16.93
CA PRO A 300 -3.78 18.78 -16.84
C PRO A 300 -4.23 19.53 -15.59
N VAL A 301 -5.45 19.33 -15.12
CA VAL A 301 -5.95 19.91 -13.86
C VAL A 301 -5.10 19.44 -12.68
N TYR A 302 -4.91 18.12 -12.55
CA TYR A 302 -4.05 17.53 -11.52
C TYR A 302 -2.61 18.05 -11.61
N LYS A 303 -2.04 18.11 -12.82
CA LYS A 303 -0.66 18.59 -13.05
C LYS A 303 -0.48 20.04 -12.58
N THR A 304 -1.45 20.89 -12.86
CA THR A 304 -1.47 22.29 -12.42
C THR A 304 -1.62 22.38 -10.91
N TRP A 305 -2.56 21.65 -10.35
CA TRP A 305 -2.76 21.58 -8.90
C TRP A 305 -1.50 21.08 -8.19
N PHE A 306 -0.90 19.99 -8.65
CA PHE A 306 0.30 19.41 -8.05
C PHE A 306 1.48 20.38 -8.03
N LYS A 307 1.65 21.17 -9.10
CA LYS A 307 2.71 22.20 -9.21
C LYS A 307 2.47 23.37 -8.27
N ASN A 308 1.23 23.81 -8.15
CA ASN A 308 0.89 25.06 -7.45
C ASN A 308 0.61 24.86 -5.95
N THR A 309 0.28 23.64 -5.54
CA THR A 309 0.03 23.32 -4.12
C THR A 309 1.36 23.13 -3.39
N GLY A 310 1.49 23.79 -2.23
CA GLY A 310 2.65 23.61 -1.33
C GLY A 310 2.73 22.19 -0.74
N THR A 311 3.71 21.97 0.09
CA THR A 311 3.90 20.68 0.79
C THR A 311 3.72 20.89 2.30
N PRO A 312 2.86 20.09 3.00
CA PRO A 312 2.06 18.98 2.48
C PRO A 312 0.96 19.44 1.51
N LYS A 313 0.68 18.61 0.48
CA LYS A 313 -0.32 18.93 -0.55
C LYS A 313 -1.77 18.70 -0.08
N PHE A 314 -1.94 17.85 0.90
CA PHE A 314 -3.23 17.50 1.48
C PHE A 314 -3.23 17.70 2.99
N PRO A 315 -4.38 17.98 3.61
CA PRO A 315 -4.56 17.80 5.04
C PRO A 315 -4.39 16.32 5.43
N GLU A 316 -4.23 16.03 6.69
CA GLU A 316 -4.10 14.65 7.17
C GLU A 316 -5.32 13.79 6.85
N ASN A 317 -6.50 14.37 7.03
CA ASN A 317 -7.78 13.75 6.76
C ASN A 317 -8.58 14.62 5.78
N CYS A 318 -9.33 13.96 4.90
CA CYS A 318 -10.27 14.61 4.00
C CYS A 318 -11.69 14.24 4.42
N VAL A 319 -12.48 15.23 4.79
CA VAL A 319 -13.86 15.03 5.25
C VAL A 319 -14.79 14.82 4.06
N VAL A 320 -15.44 13.67 4.01
CA VAL A 320 -16.44 13.39 2.98
C VAL A 320 -17.77 14.02 3.39
N PRO A 321 -18.35 14.91 2.57
CA PRO A 321 -19.64 15.53 2.88
C PRO A 321 -20.78 14.49 2.84
N ASP A 322 -21.79 14.64 3.71
CA ASP A 322 -22.92 13.71 3.82
C ASP A 322 -23.71 13.56 2.52
N ASN A 323 -23.73 14.61 1.71
CA ASN A 323 -24.39 14.63 0.41
C ASN A 323 -23.50 14.13 -0.75
N PHE A 324 -22.31 13.57 -0.46
CA PHE A 324 -21.40 13.09 -1.52
C PHE A 324 -22.08 12.10 -2.45
N ALA A 325 -22.86 11.17 -1.89
CA ALA A 325 -23.56 10.13 -2.65
C ALA A 325 -24.96 10.55 -3.13
N ILE A 326 -25.38 11.79 -2.91
CA ILE A 326 -26.66 12.34 -3.37
C ILE A 326 -26.47 13.01 -4.73
N LYS A 327 -27.36 12.65 -5.69
CA LYS A 327 -27.32 13.23 -7.05
C LYS A 327 -27.92 14.62 -7.08
#